data_98a12de10891ee66b9a44c4afe4268c8
#
_entry.id   98a12de10891ee66b9a44c4afe4268c8
#
_cell.length_a   1.000
_cell.length_b   1.000
_cell.length_c   1.000
_cell.angle_alpha   90.00
_cell.angle_beta   90.00
_cell.angle_gamma   90.00
#
_symmetry.space_group_name_H-M   'P 1'
#
loop_
_entity.id
_entity.type
_entity.pdbx_description
1 polymer ?
#
loop_
_entity_poly.entity_id
_entity_poly.type
_entity_poly.pdbx_seq_one_letter_code
_entity_poly.pdbx_strand_id
1 'polypeptide(L)'
;MASGGGPGLSSPFMSYLRRGRRMLSKVCKELEKLQRSCQNPKVVLRNSPPYLLELIPDTLQHLQTITKQSEQRQDDLWEEEYFVIYLTNLFNKAQQANRLFKEGKEKMFDENSIPRKNLTKLSLIFSHMLAEVRALYPRGEHQGNVYRVTKSEAAEFWKRCFAERCIVSWQQFKEQLCRVHFFQDGLESMALKSTIDLTCNDHISIFEFDIFTRLFQPWPTLLKNWNRLAVTHPGYMAFLTYDEVKSRLQAYINKPGSYIFRLSCTRMGQWAIGYVTQDGSILQTIPHNKPLFQALMDGFKEGFYLYPDGRSCNPDLSCLNKPSNQDRIQVSREQYELYCDMGSTFQLCKICAEQDKDVKIEPCGHLICNGCLNAWLESDSQTCPFCRCEIKGMEPVVIDPFRPLKGFSVSHDHDDNDDEDDMEDVQQVMKKLETLRKVSSTVLVTNPPKGRQAEM
;
A
#
# COMPACT_ATOMS: atom_id res chain seq x y z
N MET A 1 46.27 -37.92 -38.08
CA MET A 1 45.06 -37.10 -37.92
C MET A 1 44.37 -37.54 -36.64
N ALA A 2 44.62 -36.85 -35.55
CA ALA A 2 43.99 -37.12 -34.27
C ALA A 2 43.19 -35.85 -33.88
N SER A 3 41.87 -35.99 -33.91
CA SER A 3 40.93 -34.96 -33.47
C SER A 3 40.82 -35.00 -31.96
N GLY A 4 41.47 -34.06 -31.27
CA GLY A 4 41.33 -33.85 -29.85
C GLY A 4 39.98 -33.15 -29.52
N GLY A 5 39.05 -33.93 -28.94
CA GLY A 5 37.86 -33.36 -28.29
C GLY A 5 38.27 -32.84 -26.92
N GLY A 6 38.38 -31.51 -26.78
CA GLY A 6 38.57 -30.87 -25.49
C GLY A 6 37.33 -31.03 -24.60
N PRO A 7 37.50 -31.28 -23.28
CA PRO A 7 36.38 -31.31 -22.36
C PRO A 7 35.77 -29.91 -22.25
N GLY A 8 34.51 -29.78 -22.67
CA GLY A 8 33.74 -28.54 -22.51
C GLY A 8 33.66 -28.17 -21.03
N LEU A 9 34.42 -27.19 -20.61
CA LEU A 9 34.29 -26.50 -19.33
C LEU A 9 32.88 -25.90 -19.30
N SER A 10 31.97 -26.54 -18.58
CA SER A 10 30.66 -25.93 -18.27
C SER A 10 30.93 -24.68 -17.46
N SER A 11 30.72 -23.51 -18.05
CA SER A 11 30.82 -22.22 -17.37
C SER A 11 30.06 -22.26 -16.04
N PRO A 12 30.60 -21.66 -14.96
CA PRO A 12 29.90 -21.54 -13.67
C PRO A 12 28.47 -21.01 -13.85
N PHE A 13 28.26 -20.11 -14.80
CA PHE A 13 26.98 -19.59 -15.26
C PHE A 13 25.99 -20.68 -15.68
N MET A 14 26.41 -21.66 -16.50
CA MET A 14 25.53 -22.74 -16.94
C MET A 14 25.14 -23.67 -15.79
N SER A 15 25.97 -23.80 -14.76
CA SER A 15 25.64 -24.59 -13.56
C SER A 15 24.59 -23.86 -12.70
N TYR A 16 24.67 -22.56 -12.62
CA TYR A 16 23.76 -21.68 -11.87
C TYR A 16 22.38 -21.66 -12.51
N LEU A 17 22.27 -21.43 -13.81
CA LEU A 17 21.03 -21.52 -14.59
C LEU A 17 20.33 -22.88 -14.43
N ARG A 18 21.10 -23.97 -14.47
CA ARG A 18 20.53 -25.32 -14.26
C ARG A 18 19.99 -25.50 -12.85
N ARG A 19 20.63 -24.90 -11.83
CA ARG A 19 20.17 -24.93 -10.44
C ARG A 19 18.87 -24.18 -10.26
N GLY A 20 18.74 -22.97 -10.80
CA GLY A 20 17.55 -22.16 -10.75
C GLY A 20 16.34 -22.83 -11.44
N ARG A 21 16.50 -23.32 -12.66
CA ARG A 21 15.44 -24.06 -13.39
C ARG A 21 15.03 -25.35 -12.67
N ARG A 22 15.96 -26.05 -12.03
CA ARG A 22 15.63 -27.23 -11.18
C ARG A 22 14.83 -26.82 -9.95
N MET A 23 15.13 -25.67 -9.35
CA MET A 23 14.39 -25.17 -8.20
C MET A 23 12.94 -24.83 -8.61
N LEU A 24 12.75 -24.08 -9.70
CA LEU A 24 11.42 -23.79 -10.23
C LEU A 24 10.60 -25.07 -10.51
N SER A 25 11.21 -26.06 -11.17
CA SER A 25 10.54 -27.34 -11.43
C SER A 25 10.11 -28.05 -10.15
N LYS A 26 10.91 -27.97 -9.06
CA LYS A 26 10.53 -28.52 -7.75
C LYS A 26 9.36 -27.75 -7.13
N VAL A 27 9.39 -26.42 -7.20
CA VAL A 27 8.29 -25.56 -6.71
C VAL A 27 6.99 -25.91 -7.41
N CYS A 28 6.99 -25.96 -8.76
CA CYS A 28 5.79 -26.31 -9.53
C CYS A 28 5.24 -27.69 -9.13
N LYS A 29 6.09 -28.70 -9.01
CA LYS A 29 5.66 -30.04 -8.57
C LYS A 29 5.02 -30.07 -7.19
N GLU A 30 5.60 -29.33 -6.22
CA GLU A 30 5.02 -29.26 -4.87
C GLU A 30 3.68 -28.50 -4.85
N LEU A 31 3.55 -27.42 -5.65
CA LEU A 31 2.30 -26.68 -5.79
C LEU A 31 1.22 -27.52 -6.48
N GLU A 32 1.53 -28.23 -7.57
CA GLU A 32 0.59 -29.15 -8.24
C GLU A 32 0.13 -30.28 -7.33
N LYS A 33 1.02 -30.81 -6.49
CA LYS A 33 0.68 -31.80 -5.48
C LYS A 33 -0.27 -31.22 -4.44
N LEU A 34 -0.01 -30.01 -3.96
CA LEU A 34 -0.87 -29.32 -3.03
C LEU A 34 -2.26 -29.04 -3.64
N GLN A 35 -2.32 -28.60 -4.89
CA GLN A 35 -3.55 -28.38 -5.63
C GLN A 35 -4.43 -29.65 -5.67
N ARG A 36 -3.82 -30.79 -6.02
CA ARG A 36 -4.55 -32.08 -6.02
C ARG A 36 -5.09 -32.46 -4.65
N SER A 37 -4.31 -32.18 -3.57
CA SER A 37 -4.77 -32.43 -2.20
C SER A 37 -5.94 -31.53 -1.82
N CYS A 38 -5.93 -30.24 -2.23
CA CYS A 38 -7.00 -29.28 -1.99
C CYS A 38 -8.27 -29.57 -2.81
N GLN A 39 -8.15 -30.22 -3.96
CA GLN A 39 -9.28 -30.62 -4.81
C GLN A 39 -10.09 -31.80 -4.26
N ASN A 40 -9.62 -32.46 -3.20
CA ASN A 40 -10.34 -33.56 -2.58
C ASN A 40 -11.70 -33.06 -2.03
N PRO A 41 -12.84 -33.62 -2.49
CA PRO A 41 -14.17 -33.15 -2.07
C PRO A 41 -14.42 -33.19 -0.57
N LYS A 42 -13.74 -34.09 0.15
CA LYS A 42 -13.85 -34.21 1.62
C LYS A 42 -13.22 -33.03 2.37
N VAL A 43 -12.35 -32.27 1.71
CA VAL A 43 -11.66 -31.15 2.37
C VAL A 43 -12.60 -29.96 2.57
N VAL A 44 -13.60 -29.76 1.75
CA VAL A 44 -14.58 -28.66 1.81
C VAL A 44 -13.92 -27.33 2.22
N LEU A 45 -13.18 -26.70 1.30
CA LEU A 45 -12.58 -25.40 1.56
C LEU A 45 -13.69 -24.35 1.64
N ARG A 46 -13.61 -23.44 2.62
CA ARG A 46 -14.63 -22.40 2.83
C ARG A 46 -14.71 -21.42 1.66
N ASN A 47 -15.84 -20.72 1.58
CA ASN A 47 -16.18 -19.81 0.49
C ASN A 47 -15.74 -18.35 0.75
N SER A 48 -14.77 -18.08 1.62
CA SER A 48 -14.20 -16.73 1.77
C SER A 48 -12.74 -16.67 1.37
N PRO A 49 -12.30 -15.56 0.76
CA PRO A 49 -10.89 -15.36 0.42
C PRO A 49 -9.98 -15.50 1.65
N PRO A 50 -8.74 -16.00 1.45
CA PRO A 50 -8.11 -16.41 0.19
C PRO A 50 -8.42 -17.87 -0.18
N TYR A 51 -8.71 -18.12 -1.47
CA TYR A 51 -9.04 -19.45 -1.98
C TYR A 51 -7.80 -20.18 -2.50
N LEU A 52 -7.31 -21.21 -1.79
CA LEU A 52 -6.15 -21.99 -2.24
C LEU A 52 -6.30 -22.56 -3.64
N LEU A 53 -7.51 -22.98 -4.01
CA LEU A 53 -7.80 -23.52 -5.34
C LEU A 53 -7.64 -22.47 -6.47
N GLU A 54 -7.68 -21.20 -6.16
CA GLU A 54 -7.42 -20.09 -7.09
C GLU A 54 -5.98 -19.59 -6.97
N LEU A 55 -5.45 -19.45 -5.74
CA LEU A 55 -4.11 -18.94 -5.48
C LEU A 55 -3.02 -19.80 -6.11
N ILE A 56 -3.17 -21.14 -6.08
CA ILE A 56 -2.15 -22.05 -6.60
C ILE A 56 -2.03 -21.96 -8.12
N PRO A 57 -3.12 -22.10 -8.91
CA PRO A 57 -3.07 -21.91 -10.35
C PRO A 57 -2.57 -20.52 -10.76
N ASP A 58 -3.03 -19.47 -10.08
CA ASP A 58 -2.61 -18.09 -10.32
C ASP A 58 -1.11 -17.91 -10.09
N THR A 59 -0.57 -18.50 -9.01
CA THR A 59 0.86 -18.48 -8.71
C THR A 59 1.66 -19.19 -9.80
N LEU A 60 1.23 -20.38 -10.21
CA LEU A 60 1.87 -21.16 -11.28
C LEU A 60 1.87 -20.38 -12.61
N GLN A 61 0.73 -19.79 -12.97
CA GLN A 61 0.60 -18.98 -14.18
C GLN A 61 1.50 -17.76 -14.15
N HIS A 62 1.59 -17.07 -12.99
CA HIS A 62 2.45 -15.90 -12.86
C HIS A 62 3.94 -16.26 -12.93
N LEU A 63 4.37 -17.37 -12.32
CA LEU A 63 5.74 -17.89 -12.44
C LEU A 63 6.09 -18.23 -13.90
N GLN A 64 5.17 -18.84 -14.66
CA GLN A 64 5.35 -19.09 -16.08
C GLN A 64 5.51 -17.79 -16.88
N THR A 65 4.72 -16.75 -16.53
CA THR A 65 4.80 -15.44 -17.17
C THR A 65 6.17 -14.80 -16.92
N ILE A 66 6.66 -14.81 -15.66
CA ILE A 66 7.98 -14.29 -15.28
C ILE A 66 9.08 -15.01 -16.07
N THR A 67 9.05 -16.34 -16.10
CA THR A 67 10.06 -17.14 -16.78
C THR A 67 10.09 -16.87 -18.29
N LYS A 68 8.91 -16.78 -18.91
CA LYS A 68 8.77 -16.47 -20.34
C LYS A 68 9.32 -15.09 -20.69
N GLN A 69 9.00 -14.07 -19.86
CA GLN A 69 9.49 -12.70 -20.08
C GLN A 69 11.03 -12.62 -19.92
N SER A 70 11.59 -13.26 -18.88
CA SER A 70 13.03 -13.32 -18.68
C SER A 70 13.75 -14.01 -19.84
N GLU A 71 13.21 -15.12 -20.36
CA GLU A 71 13.79 -15.81 -21.54
C GLU A 71 13.74 -14.93 -22.80
N GLN A 72 12.68 -14.16 -23.01
CA GLN A 72 12.55 -13.25 -24.16
C GLN A 72 13.53 -12.07 -24.10
N ARG A 73 13.83 -11.56 -22.90
CA ARG A 73 14.73 -10.43 -22.69
C ARG A 73 16.17 -10.83 -22.49
N GLN A 74 16.45 -12.12 -22.33
CA GLN A 74 17.76 -12.66 -21.95
C GLN A 74 18.25 -12.13 -20.60
N ASP A 75 17.30 -11.74 -19.69
CA ASP A 75 17.60 -11.28 -18.35
C ASP A 75 17.98 -12.49 -17.46
N ASP A 76 18.93 -12.26 -16.56
CA ASP A 76 19.37 -13.33 -15.65
C ASP A 76 18.49 -13.40 -14.38
N LEU A 77 17.27 -13.91 -14.55
CA LEU A 77 16.29 -14.10 -13.47
C LEU A 77 16.85 -14.82 -12.24
N TRP A 78 17.84 -15.69 -12.47
CA TRP A 78 18.39 -16.54 -11.42
C TRP A 78 19.45 -15.83 -10.57
N GLU A 79 19.95 -14.68 -10.99
CA GLU A 79 20.83 -13.80 -10.22
C GLU A 79 20.05 -12.78 -9.39
N GLU A 80 18.75 -12.61 -9.66
CA GLU A 80 17.88 -11.73 -8.90
C GLU A 80 17.67 -12.25 -7.46
N GLU A 81 18.24 -11.55 -6.47
CA GLU A 81 18.21 -11.92 -5.06
C GLU A 81 16.76 -12.18 -4.58
N TYR A 82 15.84 -11.27 -4.92
CA TYR A 82 14.44 -11.43 -4.54
C TYR A 82 13.84 -12.71 -5.07
N PHE A 83 14.00 -13.01 -6.36
CA PHE A 83 13.35 -14.15 -7.00
C PHE A 83 13.84 -15.49 -6.42
N VAL A 84 15.13 -15.59 -6.11
CA VAL A 84 15.72 -16.78 -5.49
C VAL A 84 15.18 -17.00 -4.07
N ILE A 85 15.09 -15.92 -3.26
CA ILE A 85 14.53 -15.97 -1.91
C ILE A 85 13.04 -16.33 -1.99
N TYR A 86 12.29 -15.70 -2.89
CA TYR A 86 10.86 -15.97 -3.11
C TYR A 86 10.60 -17.43 -3.46
N LEU A 87 11.31 -18.01 -4.45
CA LEU A 87 11.14 -19.41 -4.84
C LEU A 87 11.50 -20.37 -3.71
N THR A 88 12.53 -20.06 -2.95
CA THR A 88 12.94 -20.89 -1.80
C THR A 88 11.85 -20.88 -0.73
N ASN A 89 11.30 -19.73 -0.42
CA ASN A 89 10.19 -19.60 0.53
C ASN A 89 8.94 -20.33 0.03
N LEU A 90 8.56 -20.13 -1.23
CA LEU A 90 7.39 -20.77 -1.83
C LEU A 90 7.50 -22.31 -1.80
N PHE A 91 8.67 -22.85 -2.09
CA PHE A 91 8.96 -24.26 -1.97
C PHE A 91 8.74 -24.77 -0.53
N ASN A 92 9.30 -24.07 0.45
CA ASN A 92 9.19 -24.44 1.87
C ASN A 92 7.73 -24.40 2.35
N LYS A 93 6.96 -23.35 1.96
CA LYS A 93 5.54 -23.23 2.32
C LYS A 93 4.68 -24.30 1.64
N ALA A 94 4.95 -24.62 0.36
CA ALA A 94 4.27 -25.70 -0.35
C ALA A 94 4.56 -27.08 0.28
N GLN A 95 5.81 -27.34 0.67
CA GLN A 95 6.16 -28.56 1.40
C GLN A 95 5.47 -28.61 2.78
N GLN A 96 5.44 -27.48 3.51
CA GLN A 96 4.75 -27.41 4.80
C GLN A 96 3.26 -27.73 4.66
N ALA A 97 2.58 -27.16 3.64
CA ALA A 97 1.18 -27.47 3.37
C ALA A 97 0.96 -28.94 2.99
N ASN A 98 1.80 -29.50 2.11
CA ASN A 98 1.75 -30.91 1.75
C ASN A 98 1.98 -31.85 2.96
N ARG A 99 2.85 -31.45 3.90
CA ARG A 99 3.08 -32.18 5.15
C ARG A 99 1.83 -32.18 6.04
N LEU A 100 1.10 -31.06 6.13
CA LEU A 100 -0.18 -31.00 6.87
C LEU A 100 -1.17 -32.01 6.35
N PHE A 101 -1.30 -32.18 5.02
CA PHE A 101 -2.19 -33.21 4.44
C PHE A 101 -1.70 -34.61 4.76
N LYS A 102 -0.39 -34.89 4.69
CA LYS A 102 0.19 -36.19 4.98
C LYS A 102 0.02 -36.60 6.45
N GLU A 103 0.25 -35.70 7.37
CA GLU A 103 0.23 -35.96 8.82
C GLU A 103 -1.18 -35.83 9.41
N GLY A 104 -1.96 -34.84 8.91
CA GLY A 104 -3.31 -34.56 9.40
C GLY A 104 -4.35 -35.60 8.98
N LYS A 105 -4.15 -36.28 7.83
CA LYS A 105 -5.07 -37.29 7.31
C LYS A 105 -6.55 -36.86 7.39
N GLU A 106 -7.38 -37.62 8.11
CA GLU A 106 -8.80 -37.35 8.30
C GLU A 106 -9.08 -36.05 9.09
N LYS A 107 -8.14 -35.61 9.95
CA LYS A 107 -8.26 -34.32 10.65
C LYS A 107 -8.28 -33.11 9.71
N MET A 108 -7.79 -33.27 8.49
CA MET A 108 -7.88 -32.22 7.47
C MET A 108 -9.33 -31.98 7.00
N PHE A 109 -10.27 -32.88 7.23
CA PHE A 109 -11.67 -32.74 6.91
C PHE A 109 -12.48 -32.02 8.00
N ASP A 110 -11.93 -31.91 9.23
CA ASP A 110 -12.50 -31.16 10.33
C ASP A 110 -11.96 -29.75 10.35
N GLU A 111 -12.82 -28.76 10.13
CA GLU A 111 -12.48 -27.33 10.09
C GLU A 111 -11.92 -26.80 11.40
N ASN A 112 -12.26 -27.40 12.53
CA ASN A 112 -11.81 -26.97 13.85
C ASN A 112 -10.48 -27.58 14.27
N SER A 113 -9.99 -28.56 13.51
CA SER A 113 -8.73 -29.24 13.78
C SER A 113 -7.53 -28.30 13.64
N ILE A 114 -6.45 -28.57 14.42
CA ILE A 114 -5.21 -27.80 14.36
C ILE A 114 -4.57 -27.85 12.94
N PRO A 115 -4.45 -29.03 12.27
CA PRO A 115 -3.91 -29.08 10.91
C PRO A 115 -4.71 -28.21 9.93
N ARG A 116 -6.04 -28.19 10.06
CA ARG A 116 -6.89 -27.38 9.17
C ARG A 116 -6.70 -25.88 9.43
N LYS A 117 -6.66 -25.43 10.69
CA LYS A 117 -6.36 -24.04 11.04
C LYS A 117 -4.98 -23.61 10.54
N ASN A 118 -3.99 -24.51 10.60
CA ASN A 118 -2.67 -24.22 10.05
C ASN A 118 -2.68 -24.11 8.51
N LEU A 119 -3.51 -24.89 7.81
CA LEU A 119 -3.70 -24.72 6.37
C LEU A 119 -4.31 -23.36 6.04
N THR A 120 -5.31 -22.89 6.81
CA THR A 120 -5.89 -21.55 6.66
C THR A 120 -4.85 -20.45 6.83
N LYS A 121 -3.95 -20.56 7.82
CA LYS A 121 -2.83 -19.61 7.96
C LYS A 121 -1.89 -19.63 6.76
N LEU A 122 -1.56 -20.81 6.24
CA LEU A 122 -0.75 -20.91 5.04
C LEU A 122 -1.44 -20.33 3.80
N SER A 123 -2.78 -20.44 3.69
CA SER A 123 -3.50 -19.82 2.58
C SER A 123 -3.38 -18.30 2.58
N LEU A 124 -3.38 -17.67 3.76
CA LEU A 124 -3.09 -16.24 3.90
C LEU A 124 -1.66 -15.90 3.47
N ILE A 125 -0.67 -16.70 3.88
CA ILE A 125 0.73 -16.51 3.46
C ILE A 125 0.87 -16.65 1.94
N PHE A 126 0.27 -17.66 1.31
CA PHE A 126 0.26 -17.79 -0.15
C PHE A 126 -0.40 -16.60 -0.85
N SER A 127 -1.47 -16.05 -0.28
CA SER A 127 -2.10 -14.83 -0.79
C SER A 127 -1.15 -13.64 -0.74
N HIS A 128 -0.43 -13.47 0.38
CA HIS A 128 0.58 -12.42 0.53
C HIS A 128 1.73 -12.59 -0.47
N MET A 129 2.24 -13.82 -0.62
CA MET A 129 3.30 -14.14 -1.58
C MET A 129 2.91 -13.87 -3.02
N LEU A 130 1.67 -14.21 -3.41
CA LEU A 130 1.17 -13.92 -4.75
C LEU A 130 1.02 -12.43 -5.00
N ALA A 131 0.50 -11.68 -4.01
CA ALA A 131 0.37 -10.23 -4.11
C ALA A 131 1.74 -9.55 -4.22
N GLU A 132 2.72 -9.99 -3.44
CA GLU A 132 4.09 -9.50 -3.45
C GLU A 132 4.76 -9.72 -4.81
N VAL A 133 4.76 -10.96 -5.31
CA VAL A 133 5.42 -11.26 -6.60
C VAL A 133 4.73 -10.55 -7.77
N ARG A 134 3.41 -10.37 -7.74
CA ARG A 134 2.68 -9.57 -8.74
C ARG A 134 3.06 -8.08 -8.68
N ALA A 135 3.31 -7.55 -7.49
CA ALA A 135 3.71 -6.16 -7.31
C ALA A 135 5.15 -5.90 -7.77
N LEU A 136 6.07 -6.84 -7.53
CA LEU A 136 7.48 -6.71 -7.90
C LEU A 136 7.80 -7.20 -9.32
N TYR A 137 6.93 -8.04 -9.89
CA TYR A 137 6.99 -8.52 -11.27
C TYR A 137 5.67 -8.27 -12.02
N PRO A 138 5.21 -7.02 -12.14
CA PRO A 138 3.99 -6.75 -12.90
C PRO A 138 4.17 -7.20 -14.36
N ARG A 139 3.22 -7.99 -14.85
CA ARG A 139 3.29 -8.61 -16.19
C ARG A 139 4.53 -9.50 -16.42
N GLY A 140 5.16 -9.97 -15.36
CA GLY A 140 6.34 -10.86 -15.41
C GLY A 140 7.69 -10.16 -15.51
N GLU A 141 7.74 -8.83 -15.47
CA GLU A 141 8.96 -8.03 -15.56
C GLU A 141 9.38 -7.53 -14.18
N HIS A 142 10.68 -7.65 -13.85
CA HIS A 142 11.20 -7.14 -12.58
C HIS A 142 11.09 -5.62 -12.51
N GLN A 143 10.36 -5.12 -11.52
CA GLN A 143 10.20 -3.70 -11.22
C GLN A 143 10.44 -3.36 -9.74
N GLY A 144 11.12 -4.23 -9.02
CA GLY A 144 11.40 -4.02 -7.60
C GLY A 144 12.27 -2.79 -7.33
N ASN A 145 13.23 -2.49 -8.19
CA ASN A 145 14.10 -1.31 -8.11
C ASN A 145 13.39 0.03 -8.41
N VAL A 146 12.25 -0.01 -9.09
CA VAL A 146 11.41 1.17 -9.39
C VAL A 146 10.08 1.16 -8.62
N TYR A 147 9.93 0.22 -7.69
CA TYR A 147 8.73 0.13 -6.85
C TYR A 147 8.55 1.42 -6.04
N ARG A 148 7.33 1.97 -6.08
CA ARG A 148 7.01 3.21 -5.38
C ARG A 148 6.36 2.91 -4.04
N VAL A 149 7.10 3.13 -2.96
CA VAL A 149 6.55 3.14 -1.61
C VAL A 149 5.53 4.26 -1.50
N THR A 150 4.39 3.99 -0.89
CA THR A 150 3.24 4.89 -0.87
C THR A 150 3.54 6.18 -0.10
N LYS A 151 4.10 6.06 1.10
CA LYS A 151 4.42 7.20 1.97
C LYS A 151 5.79 7.77 1.65
N SER A 152 5.87 9.07 1.35
CA SER A 152 7.10 9.76 0.91
C SER A 152 8.25 9.61 1.91
N GLU A 153 8.01 9.84 3.20
CA GLU A 153 9.04 9.71 4.24
C GLU A 153 9.56 8.27 4.37
N ALA A 154 8.67 7.29 4.24
CA ALA A 154 9.05 5.88 4.21
C ALA A 154 9.85 5.54 2.95
N ALA A 155 9.48 6.09 1.79
CA ALA A 155 10.22 5.93 0.54
C ALA A 155 11.65 6.49 0.65
N GLU A 156 11.80 7.66 1.25
CA GLU A 156 13.12 8.26 1.51
C GLU A 156 13.95 7.42 2.48
N PHE A 157 13.33 6.88 3.55
CA PHE A 157 14.00 5.96 4.46
C PHE A 157 14.53 4.72 3.71
N TRP A 158 13.68 4.05 2.93
CA TRP A 158 14.08 2.85 2.19
C TRP A 158 15.22 3.14 1.23
N LYS A 159 15.09 4.18 0.41
CA LYS A 159 16.12 4.60 -0.55
C LYS A 159 17.45 4.94 0.10
N ARG A 160 17.42 5.65 1.22
CA ARG A 160 18.64 6.02 1.97
C ARG A 160 19.35 4.81 2.58
N CYS A 161 18.58 3.83 3.11
CA CYS A 161 19.15 2.71 3.86
C CYS A 161 19.51 1.51 2.98
N PHE A 162 18.76 1.28 1.91
CA PHE A 162 18.85 0.06 1.11
C PHE A 162 19.04 0.31 -0.39
N ALA A 163 19.10 1.56 -0.82
CA ALA A 163 19.27 1.99 -2.20
C ALA A 163 18.21 1.37 -3.14
N GLU A 164 18.61 0.64 -4.17
CA GLU A 164 17.75 -0.01 -5.16
C GLU A 164 17.35 -1.44 -4.79
N ARG A 165 17.78 -1.95 -3.65
CA ARG A 165 17.41 -3.30 -3.22
C ARG A 165 15.91 -3.37 -2.89
N CYS A 166 15.24 -4.37 -3.45
CA CYS A 166 13.82 -4.58 -3.19
C CYS A 166 13.53 -5.59 -2.06
N ILE A 167 14.58 -6.25 -1.53
CA ILE A 167 14.49 -7.16 -0.38
C ILE A 167 15.77 -7.08 0.46
N VAL A 168 15.61 -7.19 1.78
CA VAL A 168 16.72 -7.18 2.74
C VAL A 168 16.46 -8.18 3.86
N SER A 169 17.51 -8.72 4.50
CA SER A 169 17.31 -9.59 5.66
C SER A 169 16.67 -8.82 6.82
N TRP A 170 15.90 -9.53 7.67
CA TRP A 170 15.32 -8.94 8.88
C TRP A 170 16.37 -8.23 9.73
N GLN A 171 17.56 -8.81 9.86
CA GLN A 171 18.63 -8.23 10.66
C GLN A 171 19.06 -6.86 10.14
N GLN A 172 19.30 -6.75 8.83
CA GLN A 172 19.67 -5.48 8.19
C GLN A 172 18.54 -4.45 8.32
N PHE A 173 17.31 -4.87 8.08
CA PHE A 173 16.13 -4.00 8.21
C PHE A 173 15.98 -3.49 9.66
N LYS A 174 16.03 -4.38 10.63
CA LYS A 174 15.93 -4.06 12.07
C LYS A 174 16.95 -3.00 12.50
N GLU A 175 18.21 -3.18 12.10
CA GLU A 175 19.29 -2.25 12.44
C GLU A 175 19.05 -0.84 11.90
N GLN A 176 18.58 -0.72 10.66
CA GLN A 176 18.30 0.59 10.06
C GLN A 176 17.04 1.22 10.64
N LEU A 177 15.98 0.44 10.84
CA LEU A 177 14.72 0.95 11.40
C LEU A 177 14.92 1.47 12.83
N CYS A 178 15.70 0.76 13.66
CA CYS A 178 15.99 1.14 15.04
C CYS A 178 16.70 2.50 15.17
N ARG A 179 17.42 2.96 14.13
CA ARG A 179 18.07 4.28 14.11
C ARG A 179 17.08 5.43 13.95
N VAL A 180 15.91 5.18 13.39
CA VAL A 180 14.87 6.19 13.13
C VAL A 180 13.72 6.05 14.12
N HIS A 181 13.31 4.81 14.39
CA HIS A 181 12.24 4.45 15.30
C HIS A 181 12.77 3.50 16.35
N PHE A 182 12.99 4.01 17.55
CA PHE A 182 13.52 3.19 18.64
C PHE A 182 12.51 2.15 19.10
N PHE A 183 12.95 0.91 19.26
CA PHE A 183 12.25 -0.20 19.89
C PHE A 183 13.25 -1.15 20.57
N GLN A 184 12.75 -1.93 21.54
CA GLN A 184 13.59 -2.82 22.30
C GLN A 184 13.84 -4.14 21.55
N ASP A 185 15.05 -4.66 21.71
CA ASP A 185 15.36 -6.02 21.23
C ASP A 185 14.63 -7.07 22.10
N GLY A 186 14.46 -8.28 21.58
CA GLY A 186 13.74 -9.36 22.25
C GLY A 186 12.27 -9.45 21.83
N LEU A 187 11.34 -9.43 22.77
CA LEU A 187 9.91 -9.66 22.48
C LEU A 187 9.28 -8.62 21.57
N GLU A 188 9.63 -7.35 21.72
CA GLU A 188 9.10 -6.28 20.88
C GLU A 188 9.62 -6.43 19.44
N SER A 189 10.90 -6.68 19.26
CA SER A 189 11.52 -6.97 17.97
C SER A 189 10.91 -8.19 17.28
N MET A 190 10.63 -9.27 18.03
CA MET A 190 9.96 -10.46 17.49
C MET A 190 8.50 -10.18 17.09
N ALA A 191 7.76 -9.41 17.87
CA ALA A 191 6.41 -8.99 17.57
C ALA A 191 6.38 -8.10 16.33
N LEU A 192 7.33 -7.16 16.20
CA LEU A 192 7.46 -6.31 15.02
C LEU A 192 7.73 -7.13 13.77
N LYS A 193 8.70 -8.06 13.85
CA LYS A 193 8.99 -8.99 12.75
C LYS A 193 7.75 -9.75 12.30
N SER A 194 7.01 -10.35 13.25
CA SER A 194 5.81 -11.12 12.93
C SER A 194 4.67 -10.29 12.32
N THR A 195 4.73 -8.97 12.44
CA THR A 195 3.74 -8.06 11.86
C THR A 195 4.13 -7.59 10.45
N ILE A 196 5.43 -7.38 10.20
CA ILE A 196 5.92 -6.86 8.92
C ILE A 196 6.32 -7.96 7.93
N ASP A 197 6.90 -9.07 8.38
CA ASP A 197 7.28 -10.24 7.58
C ASP A 197 6.03 -11.09 7.27
N LEU A 198 5.23 -10.63 6.31
CA LEU A 198 3.95 -11.23 5.94
C LEU A 198 4.10 -12.60 5.26
N THR A 199 5.25 -12.84 4.65
CA THR A 199 5.58 -14.09 3.95
C THR A 199 6.36 -15.07 4.81
N CYS A 200 6.74 -14.66 6.01
CA CYS A 200 7.44 -15.45 7.02
C CYS A 200 8.72 -16.13 6.47
N ASN A 201 9.65 -15.32 5.97
CA ASN A 201 10.89 -15.81 5.34
C ASN A 201 12.18 -15.20 5.91
N ASP A 202 12.10 -14.45 7.00
CA ASP A 202 13.22 -13.74 7.63
C ASP A 202 13.84 -12.62 6.78
N HIS A 203 13.12 -12.17 5.74
CA HIS A 203 13.47 -11.04 4.91
C HIS A 203 12.29 -10.07 4.87
N ILE A 204 12.60 -8.82 4.61
CA ILE A 204 11.59 -7.77 4.41
C ILE A 204 11.74 -7.24 2.99
N SER A 205 10.68 -7.37 2.21
CA SER A 205 10.61 -6.76 0.89
C SER A 205 10.11 -5.32 0.97
N ILE A 206 10.43 -4.52 -0.04
CA ILE A 206 9.91 -3.17 -0.19
C ILE A 206 8.36 -3.15 -0.25
N PHE A 207 7.74 -4.22 -0.74
CA PHE A 207 6.30 -4.40 -0.76
C PHE A 207 5.72 -4.59 0.64
N GLU A 208 6.30 -5.47 1.47
CA GLU A 208 5.89 -5.68 2.86
C GLU A 208 6.08 -4.41 3.70
N PHE A 209 7.19 -3.71 3.47
CA PHE A 209 7.47 -2.43 4.10
C PHE A 209 6.42 -1.36 3.72
N ASP A 210 6.04 -1.26 2.43
CA ASP A 210 4.96 -0.36 1.99
C ASP A 210 3.64 -0.67 2.68
N ILE A 211 3.26 -1.95 2.78
CA ILE A 211 2.06 -2.38 3.50
C ILE A 211 2.11 -1.95 4.97
N PHE A 212 3.22 -2.21 5.64
CA PHE A 212 3.39 -1.89 7.05
C PHE A 212 3.27 -0.37 7.32
N THR A 213 3.91 0.45 6.49
CA THR A 213 3.87 1.91 6.63
C THR A 213 2.50 2.50 6.35
N ARG A 214 1.73 1.91 5.44
CA ARG A 214 0.33 2.29 5.18
C ARG A 214 -0.60 1.91 6.32
N LEU A 215 -0.42 0.73 6.89
CA LEU A 215 -1.24 0.24 8.00
C LEU A 215 -1.07 1.05 9.27
N PHE A 216 0.14 1.45 9.59
CA PHE A 216 0.49 2.10 10.86
C PHE A 216 0.87 3.57 10.70
N GLN A 217 0.43 4.20 9.61
CA GLN A 217 0.64 5.62 9.34
C GLN A 217 0.16 6.52 10.49
N PRO A 218 0.72 7.74 10.63
CA PRO A 218 1.78 8.35 9.83
C PRO A 218 3.18 7.89 10.23
N TRP A 219 4.17 8.13 9.36
CA TRP A 219 5.57 7.72 9.55
C TRP A 219 6.20 8.19 10.87
N PRO A 220 6.10 9.46 11.30
CA PRO A 220 6.77 9.92 12.52
C PRO A 220 6.35 9.17 13.78
N THR A 221 5.15 8.60 13.80
CA THR A 221 4.60 7.85 14.95
C THR A 221 4.41 6.36 14.65
N LEU A 222 5.00 5.85 13.57
CA LEU A 222 4.80 4.51 13.02
C LEU A 222 4.78 3.40 14.09
N LEU A 223 5.86 3.27 14.86
CA LEU A 223 5.96 2.20 15.87
C LEU A 223 5.08 2.44 17.10
N LYS A 224 4.79 3.70 17.42
CA LYS A 224 3.80 4.01 18.45
C LYS A 224 2.39 3.57 18.03
N ASN A 225 2.04 3.82 16.77
CA ASN A 225 0.76 3.38 16.18
C ASN A 225 0.70 1.86 16.13
N TRP A 226 1.77 1.21 15.65
CA TRP A 226 1.88 -0.24 15.65
C TRP A 226 1.71 -0.84 17.04
N ASN A 227 2.39 -0.33 18.04
CA ASN A 227 2.29 -0.82 19.42
C ASN A 227 0.85 -0.68 19.95
N ARG A 228 0.22 0.48 19.75
CA ARG A 228 -1.15 0.74 20.21
C ARG A 228 -2.20 -0.10 19.48
N LEU A 229 -2.02 -0.33 18.18
CA LEU A 229 -3.03 -0.99 17.33
C LEU A 229 -2.81 -2.50 17.20
N ALA A 230 -1.56 -2.98 17.15
CA ALA A 230 -1.29 -4.40 16.92
C ALA A 230 -0.76 -5.14 18.15
N VAL A 231 -0.06 -4.47 19.06
CA VAL A 231 0.51 -5.14 20.25
C VAL A 231 -0.44 -5.10 21.43
N THR A 232 -1.01 -3.93 21.71
CA THR A 232 -1.80 -3.72 22.95
C THR A 232 -3.31 -3.68 22.74
N HIS A 233 -3.79 -3.52 21.49
CA HIS A 233 -5.22 -3.43 21.23
C HIS A 233 -5.90 -4.79 21.23
N PRO A 234 -6.90 -5.02 22.09
CA PRO A 234 -7.55 -6.35 22.21
C PRO A 234 -8.37 -6.73 20.97
N GLY A 235 -8.77 -5.78 20.13
CA GLY A 235 -9.49 -6.03 18.89
C GLY A 235 -8.63 -6.45 17.70
N TYR A 236 -7.29 -6.39 17.80
CA TYR A 236 -6.41 -6.81 16.73
C TYR A 236 -6.31 -8.32 16.60
N MET A 237 -6.49 -8.83 15.40
CA MET A 237 -6.39 -10.24 15.08
C MET A 237 -5.46 -10.45 13.89
N ALA A 238 -4.31 -11.08 14.16
CA ALA A 238 -3.37 -11.44 13.09
C ALA A 238 -3.85 -12.69 12.33
N PHE A 239 -3.64 -12.72 11.03
CA PHE A 239 -3.82 -13.90 10.17
C PHE A 239 -5.19 -14.60 10.31
N LEU A 240 -6.28 -13.82 10.27
CA LEU A 240 -7.65 -14.34 10.20
C LEU A 240 -8.26 -14.15 8.81
N THR A 241 -9.09 -15.11 8.40
CA THR A 241 -10.00 -14.97 7.26
C THR A 241 -11.31 -14.29 7.69
N TYR A 242 -12.15 -13.90 6.71
CA TYR A 242 -13.48 -13.34 7.03
C TYR A 242 -14.38 -14.33 7.78
N ASP A 243 -14.35 -15.62 7.40
CA ASP A 243 -15.14 -16.64 8.08
C ASP A 243 -14.73 -16.83 9.54
N GLU A 244 -13.43 -16.74 9.82
CA GLU A 244 -12.94 -16.79 11.21
C GLU A 244 -13.34 -15.54 11.99
N VAL A 245 -13.35 -14.35 11.38
CA VAL A 245 -13.88 -13.11 11.97
C VAL A 245 -15.36 -13.29 12.32
N LYS A 246 -16.16 -13.77 11.37
CA LYS A 246 -17.59 -14.01 11.56
C LYS A 246 -17.84 -15.03 12.68
N SER A 247 -17.12 -16.15 12.65
CA SER A 247 -17.22 -17.19 13.69
C SER A 247 -16.86 -16.66 15.09
N ARG A 248 -15.84 -15.78 15.20
CA ARG A 248 -15.45 -15.19 16.48
C ARG A 248 -16.50 -14.20 16.99
N LEU A 249 -17.01 -13.32 16.13
CA LEU A 249 -18.01 -12.33 16.49
C LEU A 249 -19.40 -12.94 16.77
N GLN A 250 -19.65 -14.16 16.28
CA GLN A 250 -20.88 -14.89 16.60
C GLN A 250 -21.09 -15.10 18.11
N ALA A 251 -20.00 -15.19 18.90
CA ALA A 251 -20.05 -15.26 20.35
C ALA A 251 -20.59 -13.96 21.00
N TYR A 252 -20.59 -12.85 20.27
CA TYR A 252 -20.97 -11.52 20.76
C TYR A 252 -22.20 -10.96 20.02
N ILE A 253 -23.00 -11.80 19.39
CA ILE A 253 -24.16 -11.37 18.57
C ILE A 253 -25.16 -10.55 19.39
N ASN A 254 -25.28 -10.84 20.70
CA ASN A 254 -26.15 -10.13 21.65
C ASN A 254 -25.48 -8.88 22.28
N LYS A 255 -24.32 -8.48 21.77
CA LYS A 255 -23.58 -7.31 22.23
C LYS A 255 -23.22 -6.41 21.06
N PRO A 256 -24.19 -5.62 20.54
CA PRO A 256 -23.97 -4.70 19.43
C PRO A 256 -22.79 -3.76 19.71
N GLY A 257 -22.00 -3.43 18.67
CA GLY A 257 -20.78 -2.66 18.81
C GLY A 257 -19.53 -3.49 19.17
N SER A 258 -19.67 -4.82 19.36
CA SER A 258 -18.49 -5.70 19.45
C SER A 258 -17.77 -5.75 18.12
N TYR A 259 -16.44 -5.61 18.12
CA TYR A 259 -15.65 -5.53 16.89
C TYR A 259 -14.26 -6.16 17.03
N ILE A 260 -13.71 -6.57 15.91
CA ILE A 260 -12.32 -6.97 15.74
C ILE A 260 -11.79 -6.44 14.40
N PHE A 261 -10.48 -6.29 14.27
CA PHE A 261 -9.88 -5.84 13.02
C PHE A 261 -8.62 -6.62 12.68
N ARG A 262 -8.34 -6.70 11.39
CA ARG A 262 -7.25 -7.46 10.81
C ARG A 262 -6.75 -6.82 9.52
N LEU A 263 -5.58 -7.27 9.05
CA LEU A 263 -5.13 -6.94 7.70
C LEU A 263 -6.11 -7.54 6.66
N SER A 264 -6.55 -6.74 5.70
CA SER A 264 -7.36 -7.22 4.58
C SER A 264 -6.53 -8.12 3.66
N CYS A 265 -7.02 -9.32 3.36
CA CYS A 265 -6.37 -10.23 2.42
C CYS A 265 -6.72 -9.93 0.95
N THR A 266 -7.79 -9.18 0.69
CA THR A 266 -8.23 -8.80 -0.66
C THR A 266 -7.71 -7.41 -1.07
N ARG A 267 -7.47 -6.55 -0.09
CA ARG A 267 -6.94 -5.19 -0.29
C ARG A 267 -5.71 -4.99 0.59
N MET A 268 -4.57 -5.40 0.07
CA MET A 268 -3.30 -5.35 0.80
C MET A 268 -2.93 -3.92 1.22
N GLY A 269 -2.48 -3.79 2.48
CA GLY A 269 -2.17 -2.49 3.09
C GLY A 269 -3.39 -1.70 3.55
N GLN A 270 -4.57 -2.33 3.62
CA GLN A 270 -5.79 -1.78 4.22
C GLN A 270 -6.27 -2.68 5.37
N TRP A 271 -6.98 -2.06 6.30
CA TRP A 271 -7.60 -2.74 7.42
C TRP A 271 -9.00 -3.24 7.06
N ALA A 272 -9.40 -4.36 7.64
CA ALA A 272 -10.76 -4.87 7.60
C ALA A 272 -11.29 -4.95 9.03
N ILE A 273 -12.37 -4.24 9.33
CA ILE A 273 -13.02 -4.18 10.65
C ILE A 273 -14.33 -4.95 10.56
N GLY A 274 -14.41 -6.08 11.29
CA GLY A 274 -15.66 -6.82 11.47
C GLY A 274 -16.35 -6.33 12.74
N TYR A 275 -17.67 -6.19 12.71
CA TYR A 275 -18.43 -5.72 13.86
C TYR A 275 -19.87 -6.26 13.89
N VAL A 276 -20.46 -6.24 15.08
CA VAL A 276 -21.85 -6.63 15.34
C VAL A 276 -22.73 -5.37 15.30
N THR A 277 -23.71 -5.36 14.43
CA THR A 277 -24.70 -4.28 14.29
C THR A 277 -25.80 -4.34 15.34
N GLN A 278 -26.65 -3.31 15.43
CA GLN A 278 -27.75 -3.25 16.41
C GLN A 278 -28.79 -4.37 16.24
N ASP A 279 -28.98 -4.85 15.01
CA ASP A 279 -29.87 -5.96 14.71
C ASP A 279 -29.23 -7.36 14.89
N GLY A 280 -27.98 -7.41 15.38
CA GLY A 280 -27.24 -8.63 15.58
C GLY A 280 -26.57 -9.19 14.32
N SER A 281 -26.61 -8.49 13.20
CA SER A 281 -25.87 -8.89 11.99
C SER A 281 -24.38 -8.67 12.17
N ILE A 282 -23.55 -9.47 11.48
CA ILE A 282 -22.10 -9.30 11.48
C ILE A 282 -21.70 -8.74 10.12
N LEU A 283 -21.19 -7.51 10.11
CA LEU A 283 -20.73 -6.81 8.91
C LEU A 283 -19.22 -6.58 8.94
N GLN A 284 -18.65 -6.25 7.78
CA GLN A 284 -17.26 -5.87 7.63
C GLN A 284 -17.15 -4.57 6.85
N THR A 285 -16.32 -3.66 7.35
CA THR A 285 -15.94 -2.41 6.69
C THR A 285 -14.45 -2.40 6.42
N ILE A 286 -14.05 -1.86 5.27
CA ILE A 286 -12.66 -1.54 4.95
C ILE A 286 -12.56 -0.02 4.91
N PRO A 287 -11.95 0.62 5.93
CA PRO A 287 -11.80 2.08 5.93
C PRO A 287 -10.94 2.52 4.74
N HIS A 288 -11.44 3.47 3.98
CA HIS A 288 -10.69 4.07 2.89
C HIS A 288 -10.08 5.40 3.37
N ASN A 289 -8.86 5.65 2.95
CA ASN A 289 -8.23 6.98 2.96
C ASN A 289 -8.06 7.64 4.34
N LYS A 290 -8.14 6.89 5.43
CA LYS A 290 -7.85 7.39 6.78
C LYS A 290 -7.11 6.36 7.63
N PRO A 291 -6.27 6.80 8.59
CA PRO A 291 -5.62 5.91 9.53
C PRO A 291 -6.64 5.08 10.34
N LEU A 292 -6.27 3.85 10.70
CA LEU A 292 -7.17 2.97 11.46
C LEU A 292 -7.63 3.59 12.78
N PHE A 293 -6.72 4.22 13.54
CA PHE A 293 -7.09 4.84 14.81
C PHE A 293 -8.19 5.90 14.63
N GLN A 294 -8.14 6.67 13.54
CA GLN A 294 -9.18 7.65 13.22
C GLN A 294 -10.50 6.95 12.89
N ALA A 295 -10.46 5.88 12.07
CA ALA A 295 -11.65 5.11 11.74
C ALA A 295 -12.30 4.49 12.98
N LEU A 296 -11.49 3.97 13.92
CA LEU A 296 -11.99 3.42 15.18
C LEU A 296 -12.58 4.49 16.10
N MET A 297 -11.97 5.67 16.18
CA MET A 297 -12.50 6.80 16.98
C MET A 297 -13.81 7.33 16.42
N ASP A 298 -13.91 7.46 15.10
CA ASP A 298 -15.13 7.91 14.43
C ASP A 298 -16.26 6.90 14.65
N GLY A 299 -16.00 5.61 14.38
CA GLY A 299 -16.99 4.56 14.61
C GLY A 299 -17.37 4.39 16.09
N PHE A 300 -16.48 4.67 17.04
CA PHE A 300 -16.83 4.72 18.46
C PHE A 300 -17.88 5.81 18.74
N LYS A 301 -17.70 7.01 18.20
CA LYS A 301 -18.66 8.13 18.33
C LYS A 301 -20.02 7.80 17.73
N GLU A 302 -20.01 7.02 16.64
CA GLU A 302 -21.22 6.56 15.94
C GLU A 302 -21.86 5.31 16.58
N GLY A 303 -21.23 4.72 17.60
CA GLY A 303 -21.75 3.55 18.30
C GLY A 303 -21.43 2.19 17.66
N PHE A 304 -20.53 2.14 16.67
CA PHE A 304 -20.20 0.89 15.96
C PHE A 304 -19.04 0.10 16.60
N TYR A 305 -18.01 0.78 17.12
CA TYR A 305 -16.79 0.14 17.60
C TYR A 305 -16.61 0.38 19.09
N LEU A 306 -17.47 -0.27 19.91
CA LEU A 306 -17.55 -0.04 21.36
C LEU A 306 -16.77 -1.08 22.17
N TYR A 307 -16.85 -2.36 21.76
CA TYR A 307 -16.37 -3.50 22.54
C TYR A 307 -15.35 -4.33 21.75
N PRO A 308 -14.05 -4.00 21.85
CA PRO A 308 -13.03 -4.74 21.13
C PRO A 308 -12.95 -6.19 21.62
N ASP A 309 -13.15 -7.14 20.71
CA ASP A 309 -13.25 -8.58 21.02
C ASP A 309 -14.25 -8.87 22.16
N GLY A 310 -15.39 -8.15 22.16
CA GLY A 310 -16.44 -8.25 23.17
C GLY A 310 -16.08 -7.68 24.55
N ARG A 311 -14.89 -7.11 24.76
CA ARG A 311 -14.44 -6.56 26.05
C ARG A 311 -15.10 -5.21 26.34
N SER A 312 -15.41 -4.94 27.62
CA SER A 312 -16.06 -3.69 28.01
C SER A 312 -15.12 -2.48 28.08
N CYS A 313 -13.80 -2.69 28.02
CA CYS A 313 -12.81 -1.62 28.00
C CYS A 313 -12.31 -1.41 26.57
N ASN A 314 -12.60 -0.24 26.00
CA ASN A 314 -12.09 0.19 24.70
C ASN A 314 -10.85 1.08 24.94
N PRO A 315 -9.68 0.77 24.32
CA PRO A 315 -8.49 1.59 24.50
C PRO A 315 -8.67 3.02 23.99
N ASP A 316 -8.18 4.00 24.75
CA ASP A 316 -8.13 5.40 24.29
C ASP A 316 -7.05 5.56 23.21
N LEU A 317 -7.46 5.95 22.03
CA LEU A 317 -6.60 6.22 20.86
C LEU A 317 -6.38 7.71 20.60
N SER A 318 -6.93 8.60 21.44
CA SER A 318 -6.81 10.06 21.26
C SER A 318 -5.36 10.56 21.24
N CYS A 319 -4.47 9.85 21.96
CA CYS A 319 -3.03 10.15 21.97
C CYS A 319 -2.32 9.93 20.61
N LEU A 320 -2.97 9.27 19.65
CA LEU A 320 -2.46 9.06 18.30
C LEU A 320 -2.90 10.18 17.34
N ASN A 321 -3.94 10.93 17.70
CA ASN A 321 -4.52 12.01 16.90
C ASN A 321 -3.81 13.37 17.12
N LYS A 322 -2.47 13.38 17.09
CA LYS A 322 -1.74 14.65 17.14
C LYS A 322 -1.59 15.18 15.71
N PRO A 323 -2.00 16.43 15.42
CA PRO A 323 -1.73 17.04 14.13
C PRO A 323 -0.20 17.05 13.91
N SER A 324 0.24 16.42 12.82
CA SER A 324 1.63 16.56 12.40
C SER A 324 1.77 17.92 11.71
N ASN A 325 2.80 18.69 12.07
CA ASN A 325 3.09 19.99 11.40
C ASN A 325 3.62 19.81 9.97
N GLN A 326 3.60 18.59 9.42
CA GLN A 326 4.27 18.24 8.17
C GLN A 326 3.38 18.32 6.93
N ASP A 327 2.08 18.55 7.07
CA ASP A 327 1.12 18.55 5.96
C ASP A 327 1.01 19.89 5.23
N ARG A 328 2.02 20.76 5.36
CA ARG A 328 2.05 22.08 4.72
C ARG A 328 2.98 22.08 3.51
N ILE A 329 2.43 22.35 2.36
CA ILE A 329 3.17 22.51 1.11
C ILE A 329 3.38 24.00 0.85
N GLN A 330 4.62 24.45 0.90
CA GLN A 330 4.97 25.83 0.51
C GLN A 330 5.10 25.90 -1.01
N VAL A 331 4.41 26.87 -1.60
CA VAL A 331 4.52 27.15 -3.04
C VAL A 331 5.88 27.80 -3.30
N SER A 332 6.70 27.20 -4.19
CA SER A 332 7.96 27.80 -4.60
C SER A 332 7.75 29.03 -5.50
N ARG A 333 8.77 29.89 -5.59
CA ARG A 333 8.74 31.05 -6.47
C ARG A 333 8.48 30.67 -7.93
N GLU A 334 9.15 29.63 -8.44
CA GLU A 334 8.98 29.17 -9.81
C GLU A 334 7.57 28.62 -10.06
N GLN A 335 7.00 27.92 -9.08
CA GLN A 335 5.61 27.46 -9.15
C GLN A 335 4.64 28.62 -9.17
N TYR A 336 4.85 29.64 -8.33
CA TYR A 336 4.03 30.84 -8.30
C TYR A 336 4.07 31.58 -9.64
N GLU A 337 5.26 31.88 -10.17
CA GLU A 337 5.45 32.55 -11.43
C GLU A 337 4.78 31.80 -12.59
N LEU A 338 5.00 30.48 -12.70
CA LEU A 338 4.39 29.64 -13.71
C LEU A 338 2.85 29.69 -13.70
N TYR A 339 2.24 29.70 -12.53
CA TYR A 339 0.78 29.74 -12.42
C TYR A 339 0.22 31.15 -12.64
N CYS A 340 0.94 32.19 -12.27
CA CYS A 340 0.59 33.57 -12.61
C CYS A 340 0.54 33.80 -14.12
N ASP A 341 1.53 33.28 -14.85
CA ASP A 341 1.58 33.36 -16.32
C ASP A 341 0.40 32.65 -16.99
N MET A 342 -0.14 31.61 -16.34
CA MET A 342 -1.34 30.89 -16.83
C MET A 342 -2.65 31.51 -16.37
N GLY A 343 -2.66 32.63 -15.65
CA GLY A 343 -3.85 33.28 -15.11
C GLY A 343 -4.58 32.44 -14.05
N SER A 344 -3.85 31.57 -13.31
CA SER A 344 -4.38 30.70 -12.28
C SER A 344 -3.54 30.81 -10.99
N THR A 345 -3.98 30.15 -9.94
CA THR A 345 -3.20 30.00 -8.71
C THR A 345 -2.81 28.54 -8.51
N PHE A 346 -1.65 28.31 -7.91
CA PHE A 346 -1.21 26.93 -7.60
C PHE A 346 -2.21 26.20 -6.69
N GLN A 347 -2.92 26.92 -5.84
CA GLN A 347 -3.87 26.36 -4.87
C GLN A 347 -5.12 25.77 -5.51
N LEU A 348 -5.63 26.39 -6.60
CA LEU A 348 -6.88 25.95 -7.22
C LEU A 348 -6.82 24.54 -7.79
N CYS A 349 -7.84 23.75 -7.52
CA CYS A 349 -8.02 22.43 -8.09
C CYS A 349 -8.16 22.50 -9.63
N LYS A 350 -7.36 21.71 -10.35
CA LYS A 350 -7.36 21.70 -11.82
C LYS A 350 -8.61 21.05 -12.44
N ILE A 351 -9.43 20.35 -11.66
CA ILE A 351 -10.65 19.68 -12.14
C ILE A 351 -11.85 20.61 -12.04
N CYS A 352 -12.16 21.12 -10.85
CA CYS A 352 -13.31 22.03 -10.71
C CYS A 352 -12.97 23.51 -10.91
N ALA A 353 -11.71 23.93 -10.72
CA ALA A 353 -11.27 25.32 -10.75
C ALA A 353 -12.03 26.24 -9.76
N GLU A 354 -12.64 25.70 -8.73
CA GLU A 354 -13.45 26.40 -7.75
C GLU A 354 -12.90 26.27 -6.32
N GLN A 355 -12.42 25.07 -5.97
CA GLN A 355 -11.93 24.77 -4.62
C GLN A 355 -10.41 24.67 -4.61
N ASP A 356 -9.80 25.01 -3.48
CA ASP A 356 -8.38 24.79 -3.28
C ASP A 356 -8.07 23.29 -3.17
N LYS A 357 -6.87 22.91 -3.60
CA LYS A 357 -6.34 21.57 -3.41
C LYS A 357 -6.03 21.36 -1.93
N ASP A 358 -6.64 20.37 -1.34
CA ASP A 358 -6.50 20.01 0.07
C ASP A 358 -6.10 18.54 0.29
N VAL A 359 -5.90 17.79 -0.82
CA VAL A 359 -5.52 16.37 -0.77
C VAL A 359 -4.38 16.09 -1.75
N LYS A 360 -3.40 15.31 -1.28
CA LYS A 360 -2.32 14.72 -2.05
C LYS A 360 -2.62 13.24 -2.31
N ILE A 361 -2.66 12.84 -3.57
CA ILE A 361 -2.86 11.44 -3.99
C ILE A 361 -1.55 10.67 -3.85
N GLU A 362 -1.60 9.51 -3.23
CA GLU A 362 -0.44 8.64 -3.04
C GLU A 362 -0.49 7.37 -3.92
N PRO A 363 0.66 6.91 -4.45
CA PRO A 363 2.04 7.39 -4.25
C PRO A 363 2.49 8.46 -5.26
N CYS A 364 1.63 8.94 -6.13
CA CYS A 364 2.02 9.80 -7.25
C CYS A 364 2.24 11.28 -6.89
N GLY A 365 1.75 11.73 -5.73
CA GLY A 365 1.95 13.10 -5.23
C GLY A 365 1.08 14.16 -5.90
N HIS A 366 0.13 13.80 -6.78
CA HIS A 366 -0.75 14.78 -7.41
C HIS A 366 -1.73 15.39 -6.42
N LEU A 367 -1.94 16.71 -6.55
CA LEU A 367 -2.80 17.50 -5.67
C LEU A 367 -4.16 17.76 -6.32
N ILE A 368 -5.21 17.58 -5.53
CA ILE A 368 -6.61 17.72 -5.95
C ILE A 368 -7.46 18.20 -4.76
N CYS A 369 -8.63 18.75 -4.97
CA CYS A 369 -9.56 18.98 -3.86
C CYS A 369 -10.29 17.70 -3.48
N ASN A 370 -10.63 17.56 -2.19
CA ASN A 370 -11.30 16.38 -1.66
C ASN A 370 -12.63 16.08 -2.34
N GLY A 371 -13.41 17.12 -2.68
CA GLY A 371 -14.67 16.96 -3.39
C GLY A 371 -14.51 16.28 -4.76
N CYS A 372 -13.55 16.74 -5.57
CA CYS A 372 -13.26 16.13 -6.88
C CYS A 372 -12.70 14.72 -6.75
N LEU A 373 -11.87 14.45 -5.74
CA LEU A 373 -11.32 13.11 -5.52
C LEU A 373 -12.41 12.13 -5.12
N ASN A 374 -13.32 12.51 -4.22
CA ASN A 374 -14.42 11.64 -3.80
C ASN A 374 -15.35 11.31 -4.98
N ALA A 375 -15.76 12.32 -5.76
CA ALA A 375 -16.55 12.10 -6.96
C ALA A 375 -15.85 11.18 -7.98
N TRP A 376 -14.53 11.29 -8.10
CA TRP A 376 -13.73 10.42 -8.95
C TRP A 376 -13.70 8.97 -8.46
N LEU A 377 -13.55 8.76 -7.15
CA LEU A 377 -13.55 7.43 -6.54
C LEU A 377 -14.94 6.77 -6.57
N GLU A 378 -16.02 7.54 -6.46
CA GLU A 378 -17.39 7.06 -6.60
C GLU A 378 -17.72 6.55 -8.02
N SER A 379 -16.97 7.01 -9.03
CA SER A 379 -17.08 6.49 -10.41
C SER A 379 -16.35 5.17 -10.65
N ASP A 380 -16.05 4.39 -9.61
CA ASP A 380 -15.27 3.14 -9.63
C ASP A 380 -13.83 3.26 -10.16
N SER A 381 -13.33 4.48 -10.35
CA SER A 381 -11.96 4.70 -10.79
C SER A 381 -10.98 4.60 -9.62
N GLN A 382 -10.04 3.67 -9.69
CA GLN A 382 -9.00 3.47 -8.68
C GLN A 382 -7.65 4.08 -9.08
N THR A 383 -7.63 4.90 -10.13
CA THR A 383 -6.39 5.49 -10.67
C THR A 383 -6.41 7.01 -10.60
N CYS A 384 -5.24 7.61 -10.45
CA CYS A 384 -5.09 9.07 -10.42
C CYS A 384 -5.59 9.70 -11.75
N PRO A 385 -6.45 10.73 -11.70
CA PRO A 385 -6.98 11.39 -12.91
C PRO A 385 -5.90 12.06 -13.76
N PHE A 386 -4.72 12.34 -13.19
CA PHE A 386 -3.64 13.03 -13.89
C PHE A 386 -2.62 12.09 -14.54
N CYS A 387 -2.20 11.02 -13.85
CA CYS A 387 -1.13 10.14 -14.30
C CYS A 387 -1.52 8.66 -14.40
N ARG A 388 -2.75 8.31 -14.06
CA ARG A 388 -3.30 6.94 -14.08
C ARG A 388 -2.56 5.94 -13.17
N CYS A 389 -1.72 6.42 -12.26
CA CYS A 389 -1.14 5.60 -11.22
C CYS A 389 -2.24 5.11 -10.28
N GLU A 390 -2.17 3.88 -9.81
CA GLU A 390 -3.10 3.34 -8.81
C GLU A 390 -3.09 4.21 -7.55
N ILE A 391 -4.28 4.57 -7.06
CA ILE A 391 -4.45 5.32 -5.81
C ILE A 391 -4.35 4.33 -4.66
N LYS A 392 -3.25 4.37 -3.93
CA LYS A 392 -3.00 3.52 -2.76
C LYS A 392 -3.33 4.21 -1.43
N GLY A 393 -3.49 5.53 -1.47
CA GLY A 393 -3.81 6.34 -0.31
C GLY A 393 -3.99 7.81 -0.68
N MET A 394 -4.38 8.61 0.30
CA MET A 394 -4.43 10.05 0.20
C MET A 394 -4.01 10.69 1.52
N GLU A 395 -3.47 11.89 1.44
CA GLU A 395 -3.04 12.68 2.58
C GLU A 395 -3.67 14.07 2.52
N PRO A 396 -4.30 14.55 3.60
CA PRO A 396 -4.73 15.94 3.68
C PRO A 396 -3.51 16.86 3.67
N VAL A 397 -3.56 17.94 2.90
CA VAL A 397 -2.47 18.91 2.79
C VAL A 397 -3.02 20.34 2.89
N VAL A 398 -2.21 21.23 3.44
CA VAL A 398 -2.45 22.66 3.44
C VAL A 398 -1.42 23.30 2.50
N ILE A 399 -1.89 24.05 1.51
CA ILE A 399 -1.02 24.75 0.58
C ILE A 399 -0.86 26.18 1.08
N ASP A 400 0.33 26.51 1.54
CA ASP A 400 0.67 27.87 1.93
C ASP A 400 1.00 28.70 0.68
N PRO A 401 0.32 29.86 0.47
CA PRO A 401 0.60 30.73 -0.66
C PRO A 401 2.05 31.23 -0.61
N PHE A 402 2.62 31.45 -1.77
CA PHE A 402 3.93 32.06 -1.88
C PHE A 402 3.85 33.48 -1.29
N ARG A 403 4.73 33.79 -0.32
CA ARG A 403 4.90 35.13 0.24
C ARG A 403 6.26 35.62 -0.21
N PRO A 404 6.35 36.64 -1.07
CA PRO A 404 7.63 37.28 -1.37
C PRO A 404 8.26 37.77 -0.07
N LEU A 405 9.52 37.41 0.18
CA LEU A 405 10.29 37.96 1.30
C LEU A 405 10.40 39.46 1.08
N LYS A 406 9.80 40.26 1.97
CA LYS A 406 10.09 41.70 2.02
C LYS A 406 11.60 41.87 2.13
N GLY A 407 12.19 42.58 1.17
CA GLY A 407 13.63 42.76 1.07
C GLY A 407 14.27 43.22 2.36
N PHE A 408 15.43 42.67 2.66
CA PHE A 408 16.35 43.21 3.62
C PHE A 408 16.72 44.64 3.20
N SER A 409 16.03 45.64 3.76
CA SER A 409 16.52 47.02 3.69
C SER A 409 17.63 47.15 4.68
N VAL A 410 18.82 47.38 4.16
CA VAL A 410 20.00 47.90 4.91
C VAL A 410 19.54 49.20 5.59
N SER A 411 19.69 49.25 6.91
CA SER A 411 19.47 50.43 7.73
C SER A 411 20.31 51.59 7.24
N HIS A 412 19.69 52.62 6.75
CA HIS A 412 20.17 53.98 6.86
C HIS A 412 19.06 54.77 7.56
N ASP A 413 19.46 55.33 8.72
CA ASP A 413 18.67 56.30 9.46
C ASP A 413 18.38 57.51 8.55
N HIS A 414 17.10 57.88 8.40
CA HIS A 414 16.56 59.21 8.45
C HIS A 414 15.05 59.23 8.13
N ASP A 415 14.35 59.77 9.09
CA ASP A 415 13.11 60.54 9.09
C ASP A 415 11.99 60.37 8.02
N ASP A 416 10.86 60.04 8.59
CA ASP A 416 9.47 60.53 8.31
C ASP A 416 8.85 60.45 6.89
N ASN A 417 7.65 59.82 6.90
CA ASN A 417 6.58 59.95 5.94
C ASN A 417 6.74 59.26 4.58
N ASP A 418 6.02 58.15 4.43
CA ASP A 418 5.14 57.84 3.30
C ASP A 418 4.77 56.35 3.24
N ASP A 419 3.78 55.96 4.03
CA ASP A 419 3.20 54.58 4.05
C ASP A 419 1.97 54.41 3.11
N GLU A 420 1.77 55.26 2.11
CA GLU A 420 0.57 55.19 1.21
C GLU A 420 0.84 54.65 -0.19
N ASP A 421 2.08 54.52 -0.68
CA ASP A 421 2.35 54.15 -2.08
C ASP A 421 2.40 52.62 -2.35
N ASP A 422 2.63 51.79 -1.35
CA ASP A 422 2.73 50.33 -1.54
C ASP A 422 1.38 49.61 -1.68
N MET A 423 0.26 50.26 -1.33
CA MET A 423 -1.10 49.69 -1.49
C MET A 423 -1.69 49.95 -2.87
N GLU A 424 -1.24 50.95 -3.62
CA GLU A 424 -1.71 51.22 -4.99
C GLU A 424 -1.17 50.20 -6.01
N ASP A 425 0.03 49.72 -5.85
CA ASP A 425 0.61 48.74 -6.77
C ASP A 425 -0.06 47.37 -6.68
N VAL A 426 -0.42 46.90 -5.48
CA VAL A 426 -1.16 45.65 -5.29
C VAL A 426 -2.58 45.73 -5.85
N GLN A 427 -3.25 46.90 -5.71
CA GLN A 427 -4.58 47.13 -6.28
C GLN A 427 -4.54 47.24 -7.80
N GLN A 428 -3.49 47.79 -8.41
CA GLN A 428 -3.31 47.82 -9.87
C GLN A 428 -3.07 46.42 -10.45
N VAL A 429 -2.28 45.58 -9.78
CA VAL A 429 -2.05 44.18 -10.20
C VAL A 429 -3.37 43.39 -10.09
N MET A 430 -4.15 43.58 -9.02
CA MET A 430 -5.45 42.91 -8.87
C MET A 430 -6.46 43.37 -9.93
N LYS A 431 -6.49 44.64 -10.27
CA LYS A 431 -7.32 45.20 -11.37
C LYS A 431 -6.90 44.67 -12.73
N LYS A 432 -5.59 44.50 -13.00
CA LYS A 432 -5.10 43.86 -14.22
C LYS A 432 -5.50 42.38 -14.31
N LEU A 433 -5.45 41.65 -13.21
CA LEU A 433 -5.90 40.25 -13.15
C LEU A 433 -7.43 40.11 -13.36
N GLU A 434 -8.24 41.02 -12.84
CA GLU A 434 -9.68 41.05 -13.12
C GLU A 434 -9.99 41.36 -14.58
N THR A 435 -9.20 42.24 -15.22
CA THR A 435 -9.37 42.59 -16.62
C THR A 435 -9.02 41.38 -17.53
N LEU A 436 -7.97 40.64 -17.20
CA LEU A 436 -7.59 39.39 -17.90
C LEU A 436 -8.63 38.29 -17.73
N ARG A 437 -9.23 38.16 -16.55
CA ARG A 437 -10.37 37.24 -16.29
C ARG A 437 -11.57 37.56 -17.18
N LYS A 438 -11.93 38.85 -17.36
CA LYS A 438 -13.03 39.29 -18.22
C LYS A 438 -12.75 39.00 -19.71
N VAL A 439 -11.50 39.16 -20.16
CA VAL A 439 -11.10 38.85 -21.56
C VAL A 439 -11.14 37.37 -21.86
N SER A 440 -10.71 36.52 -20.94
CA SER A 440 -10.78 35.06 -21.09
C SER A 440 -12.19 34.49 -21.12
N SER A 441 -13.13 35.15 -20.43
CA SER A 441 -14.54 34.75 -20.44
C SER A 441 -15.27 35.13 -21.75
N THR A 442 -14.75 36.11 -22.51
CA THR A 442 -15.35 36.56 -23.75
C THR A 442 -14.90 35.79 -25.00
N VAL A 443 -13.80 35.02 -24.91
CA VAL A 443 -13.24 34.25 -26.03
C VAL A 443 -13.86 32.83 -26.13
N LEU A 444 -14.61 32.37 -25.13
CA LEU A 444 -15.26 31.06 -25.12
C LEU A 444 -16.67 30.99 -25.73
N VAL A 445 -17.14 32.06 -26.37
CA VAL A 445 -18.43 32.07 -27.09
C VAL A 445 -18.21 32.41 -28.56
N THR A 446 -17.60 31.50 -29.32
CA THR A 446 -17.73 31.48 -30.78
C THR A 446 -17.82 30.03 -31.27
N ASN A 447 -18.94 29.75 -31.87
CA ASN A 447 -19.53 28.61 -32.53
C ASN A 447 -18.59 27.48 -33.08
N PRO A 448 -19.07 26.19 -33.04
CA PRO A 448 -18.43 25.11 -33.75
C PRO A 448 -18.73 25.16 -35.24
N PRO A 449 -17.82 24.69 -36.13
CA PRO A 449 -18.04 24.66 -37.57
C PRO A 449 -19.03 23.53 -37.94
N LYS A 450 -19.97 23.90 -38.80
CA LYS A 450 -20.94 22.98 -39.43
C LYS A 450 -20.24 21.90 -40.24
N GLY A 451 -20.60 20.67 -39.96
CA GLY A 451 -20.17 19.48 -40.73
C GLY A 451 -20.67 19.52 -42.18
N ARG A 452 -19.81 19.15 -43.11
CA ARG A 452 -20.17 18.78 -44.48
C ARG A 452 -20.65 17.34 -44.50
N GLN A 453 -21.88 17.13 -44.95
CA GLN A 453 -22.36 15.87 -45.47
C GLN A 453 -21.55 15.55 -46.76
N ALA A 454 -21.10 14.32 -46.88
CA ALA A 454 -20.71 13.71 -48.13
C ALA A 454 -21.58 12.49 -48.34
N GLU A 455 -22.38 12.56 -49.39
CA GLU A 455 -23.11 11.45 -50.03
C GLU A 455 -22.09 10.45 -50.62
N MET A 456 -22.29 9.21 -50.40
CA MET A 456 -22.40 7.98 -51.22
C MET A 456 -22.10 6.77 -50.41
#